data_f6f732990b737e3963f0b8818a1623be
#
_entry.id   f6f732990b737e3963f0b8818a1623be
#
_cell.length_a   1.000
_cell.length_b   1.000
_cell.length_c   1.000
_cell.angle_alpha   90.00
_cell.angle_beta   90.00
_cell.angle_gamma   90.00
#
_symmetry.space_group_name_H-M   'P 1'
#
loop_
_entity.id
_entity.type
_entity.pdbx_description
1 polymer ?
#
loop_
_entity_poly.entity_id
_entity_poly.type
_entity_poly.pdbx_seq_one_letter_code
_entity_poly.pdbx_strand_id
1 'polypeptide(L)'
;MRRLIALTLVALCLSAGAAFARGVGIGAFAGMSVPVLQEDVDKGNMFGVRVPVNLVPLFTVEPYYASAALGEATESVGDIDYTREGFDEKAYGVNAMLTLGGPVTFYPYAGVGQTSLKRTGFDDSFTTFNFGLGLGISPAPKLSLHLRGELQTVVDGEASRKFGNVTVGASYALFSMP
;
A
#
# COMPACT_ATOMS: atom_id res chain seq x y z
N MET A 1 0.85 20.29 -15.47
CA MET A 1 2.05 20.70 -14.75
C MET A 1 2.26 19.94 -13.44
N ARG A 2 1.28 19.80 -12.52
CA ARG A 2 1.42 19.05 -11.25
C ARG A 2 1.85 17.59 -11.43
N ARG A 3 1.34 16.86 -12.43
CA ARG A 3 1.71 15.45 -12.71
C ARG A 3 3.14 15.29 -13.22
N LEU A 4 3.65 16.25 -13.99
CA LEU A 4 5.03 16.25 -14.46
C LEU A 4 6.01 16.50 -13.30
N ILE A 5 5.71 17.44 -12.41
CA ILE A 5 6.52 17.74 -11.24
C ILE A 5 6.58 16.51 -10.31
N ALA A 6 5.45 15.83 -10.08
CA ALA A 6 5.42 14.61 -9.28
C ALA A 6 6.26 13.48 -9.91
N LEU A 7 6.16 13.26 -11.23
CA LEU A 7 6.97 12.27 -11.94
C LEU A 7 8.46 12.60 -11.90
N THR A 8 8.82 13.87 -12.04
CA THR A 8 10.22 14.31 -11.96
C THR A 8 10.77 14.17 -10.55
N LEU A 9 9.98 14.47 -9.51
CA LEU A 9 10.38 14.27 -8.12
C LEU A 9 10.59 12.79 -7.79
N VAL A 10 9.67 11.93 -8.24
CA VAL A 10 9.79 10.47 -8.08
C VAL A 10 11.02 9.94 -8.81
N ALA A 11 11.29 10.38 -10.05
CA ALA A 11 12.47 10.00 -10.80
C ALA A 11 13.77 10.50 -10.12
N LEU A 12 13.76 11.71 -9.56
CA LEU A 12 14.89 12.28 -8.83
C LEU A 12 15.15 11.53 -7.51
N CYS A 13 14.11 11.19 -6.77
CA CYS A 13 14.22 10.37 -5.56
C CYS A 13 14.73 8.96 -5.86
N LEU A 14 14.27 8.35 -6.95
CA LEU A 14 14.74 7.03 -7.39
C LEU A 14 16.21 7.07 -7.84
N SER A 15 16.64 8.11 -8.54
CA SER A 15 18.05 8.25 -8.97
C SER A 15 18.99 8.57 -7.81
N ALA A 16 18.61 9.41 -6.86
CA ALA A 16 19.39 9.69 -5.67
C ALA A 16 19.47 8.46 -4.73
N GLY A 17 18.37 7.71 -4.58
CA GLY A 17 18.35 6.48 -3.79
C GLY A 17 19.24 5.39 -4.35
N ALA A 18 19.34 5.26 -5.66
CA ALA A 18 20.17 4.23 -6.31
C ALA A 18 21.69 4.41 -6.04
N ALA A 19 22.15 5.63 -5.80
CA ALA A 19 23.56 5.89 -5.50
C ALA A 19 23.99 5.44 -4.08
N PHE A 20 23.03 5.29 -3.16
CA PHE A 20 23.27 4.88 -1.76
C PHE A 20 22.60 3.54 -1.41
N ALA A 21 21.79 2.96 -2.33
CA ALA A 21 21.05 1.75 -2.06
C ALA A 21 21.97 0.52 -2.01
N ARG A 22 21.93 -0.21 -0.91
CA ARG A 22 22.55 -1.54 -0.79
C ARG A 22 21.80 -2.62 -1.54
N GLY A 23 20.59 -2.36 -2.00
CA GLY A 23 19.81 -3.28 -2.80
C GLY A 23 18.51 -2.66 -3.29
N VAL A 24 18.07 -3.08 -4.45
CA VAL A 24 16.76 -2.71 -5.02
C VAL A 24 16.05 -3.98 -5.47
N GLY A 25 14.76 -4.06 -5.17
CA GLY A 25 13.90 -5.14 -5.60
C GLY A 25 12.66 -4.66 -6.33
N ILE A 26 11.94 -5.59 -6.87
CA ILE A 26 10.58 -5.41 -7.38
C ILE A 26 9.68 -6.46 -6.77
N GLY A 27 8.48 -6.11 -6.40
CA GLY A 27 7.53 -7.04 -5.80
C GLY A 27 6.10 -6.78 -6.27
N ALA A 28 5.30 -7.83 -6.14
CA ALA A 28 3.86 -7.77 -6.33
C ALA A 28 3.17 -8.33 -5.10
N PHE A 29 1.93 -7.89 -4.87
CA PHE A 29 1.10 -8.38 -3.77
C PHE A 29 -0.37 -8.42 -4.16
N ALA A 30 -1.11 -9.27 -3.45
CA ALA A 30 -2.55 -9.33 -3.50
C ALA A 30 -3.11 -9.55 -2.10
N GLY A 31 -4.36 -9.18 -1.88
CA GLY A 31 -5.00 -9.32 -0.58
C GLY A 31 -6.41 -8.77 -0.55
N MET A 32 -6.80 -8.36 0.63
CA MET A 32 -8.12 -7.81 0.91
C MET A 32 -8.00 -6.48 1.63
N SER A 33 -8.87 -5.55 1.26
CA SER A 33 -9.13 -4.30 1.96
C SER A 33 -10.49 -4.39 2.63
N VAL A 34 -10.52 -4.10 3.93
CA VAL A 34 -11.72 -4.17 4.76
C VAL A 34 -11.96 -2.79 5.37
N PRO A 35 -13.11 -2.15 5.10
CA PRO A 35 -13.44 -0.88 5.75
C PRO A 35 -13.52 -1.06 7.27
N VAL A 36 -12.95 -0.11 8.01
CA VAL A 36 -12.97 -0.09 9.47
C VAL A 36 -13.84 1.08 9.92
N LEU A 37 -14.91 0.80 10.66
CA LEU A 37 -15.88 1.81 11.15
C LEU A 37 -16.68 2.52 10.04
N GLN A 38 -16.78 1.94 8.86
CA GLN A 38 -17.57 2.47 7.74
C GLN A 38 -18.58 1.42 7.30
N GLU A 39 -19.83 1.84 7.19
CA GLU A 39 -20.96 0.98 6.80
C GLU A 39 -21.37 1.21 5.33
N ASP A 40 -20.74 2.17 4.65
CA ASP A 40 -21.10 2.58 3.31
C ASP A 40 -20.42 1.78 2.18
N VAL A 41 -19.51 0.86 2.51
CA VAL A 41 -18.80 -0.03 1.57
C VAL A 41 -18.49 -1.36 2.22
N ASP A 42 -18.46 -2.43 1.43
CA ASP A 42 -18.02 -3.75 1.87
C ASP A 42 -16.54 -4.00 1.51
N LYS A 43 -16.00 -5.09 2.06
CA LYS A 43 -14.63 -5.54 1.77
C LYS A 43 -14.41 -5.73 0.29
N GLY A 44 -13.15 -5.53 -0.15
CA GLY A 44 -12.76 -5.68 -1.53
C GLY A 44 -11.44 -6.40 -1.72
N ASN A 45 -11.20 -6.84 -2.94
CA ASN A 45 -9.92 -7.41 -3.32
C ASN A 45 -8.93 -6.30 -3.66
N MET A 46 -7.69 -6.47 -3.21
CA MET A 46 -6.59 -5.54 -3.44
C MET A 46 -5.43 -6.23 -4.15
N PHE A 47 -4.78 -5.55 -5.06
CA PHE A 47 -3.52 -5.98 -5.67
C PHE A 47 -2.62 -4.76 -5.93
N GLY A 48 -1.32 -5.01 -6.05
CA GLY A 48 -0.39 -3.92 -6.29
C GLY A 48 1.03 -4.37 -6.55
N VAL A 49 1.87 -3.37 -6.77
CA VAL A 49 3.30 -3.52 -6.98
C VAL A 49 4.09 -2.62 -6.03
N ARG A 50 5.32 -2.98 -5.73
CA ARG A 50 6.21 -2.26 -4.83
C ARG A 50 7.66 -2.39 -5.26
N VAL A 51 8.45 -1.39 -4.90
CA VAL A 51 9.88 -1.34 -5.22
C VAL A 51 10.64 -1.13 -3.92
N PRO A 52 11.02 -2.21 -3.18
CA PRO A 52 11.82 -2.07 -1.97
C PRO A 52 13.24 -1.61 -2.33
N VAL A 53 13.68 -0.53 -1.69
CA VAL A 53 15.01 0.07 -1.80
C VAL A 53 15.67 0.04 -0.42
N ASN A 54 16.62 -0.86 -0.25
CA ASN A 54 17.38 -0.99 1.00
C ASN A 54 18.46 0.08 1.05
N LEU A 55 18.29 1.10 1.87
CA LEU A 55 19.23 2.19 2.03
C LEU A 55 20.39 1.82 2.95
N VAL A 56 20.07 1.21 4.08
CA VAL A 56 21.01 0.67 5.06
C VAL A 56 20.48 -0.68 5.58
N PRO A 57 21.27 -1.50 6.30
CA PRO A 57 20.89 -2.89 6.63
C PRO A 57 19.53 -3.09 7.27
N LEU A 58 19.06 -2.10 8.05
CA LEU A 58 17.79 -2.22 8.77
C LEU A 58 16.68 -1.31 8.19
N PHE A 59 17.00 -0.46 7.24
CA PHE A 59 16.06 0.55 6.76
C PHE A 59 15.80 0.45 5.25
N THR A 60 14.53 0.28 4.92
CA THR A 60 14.05 0.15 3.55
C THR A 60 13.02 1.24 3.27
N VAL A 61 13.15 1.88 2.12
CA VAL A 61 12.12 2.77 1.55
C VAL A 61 11.44 2.01 0.42
N GLU A 62 10.11 2.05 0.39
CA GLU A 62 9.33 1.25 -0.54
C GLU A 62 8.25 2.10 -1.22
N PRO A 63 8.51 2.67 -2.40
CA PRO A 63 7.46 3.13 -3.28
C PRO A 63 6.50 2.00 -3.63
N TYR A 64 5.18 2.30 -3.64
CA TYR A 64 4.16 1.32 -3.99
C TYR A 64 3.05 1.93 -4.84
N TYR A 65 2.36 1.06 -5.56
CA TYR A 65 1.09 1.31 -6.20
C TYR A 65 0.14 0.16 -5.87
N ALA A 66 -1.09 0.48 -5.48
CA ALA A 66 -2.13 -0.48 -5.16
C ALA A 66 -3.44 -0.09 -5.86
N SER A 67 -4.24 -1.09 -6.16
CA SER A 67 -5.61 -0.92 -6.62
C SER A 67 -6.50 -1.89 -5.85
N ALA A 68 -7.65 -1.40 -5.37
CA ALA A 68 -8.65 -2.23 -4.72
C ALA A 68 -10.04 -1.94 -5.34
N ALA A 69 -10.86 -2.96 -5.43
CA ALA A 69 -12.26 -2.85 -5.78
C ALA A 69 -13.07 -3.21 -4.53
N LEU A 70 -13.63 -2.19 -3.88
CA LEU A 70 -14.46 -2.32 -2.69
C LEU A 70 -15.89 -2.67 -3.10
N GLY A 71 -16.51 -3.59 -2.37
CA GLY A 71 -17.84 -4.10 -2.67
C GLY A 71 -18.97 -3.12 -2.34
N GLU A 72 -20.14 -3.42 -2.88
CA GLU A 72 -21.39 -2.74 -2.55
C GLU A 72 -21.79 -3.08 -1.12
N ALA A 73 -22.27 -2.10 -0.36
CA ALA A 73 -22.83 -2.30 0.97
C ALA A 73 -24.36 -2.22 0.90
N THR A 74 -25.04 -3.18 1.49
CA THR A 74 -26.50 -3.17 1.62
C THR A 74 -26.85 -2.94 3.10
N GLU A 75 -27.58 -1.88 3.35
CA GLU A 75 -28.11 -1.54 4.68
C GLU A 75 -29.63 -1.72 4.67
N SER A 76 -30.14 -2.56 5.58
CA SER A 76 -31.56 -2.78 5.74
C SER A 76 -32.13 -1.89 6.84
N VAL A 77 -33.05 -1.00 6.49
CA VAL A 77 -33.77 -0.15 7.44
C VAL A 77 -35.25 -0.55 7.41
N GLY A 78 -35.68 -1.36 8.39
CA GLY A 78 -36.98 -1.99 8.40
C GLY A 78 -37.12 -3.01 7.28
N ASP A 79 -38.11 -2.87 6.41
CA ASP A 79 -38.38 -3.75 5.25
C ASP A 79 -37.77 -3.21 3.94
N ILE A 80 -36.92 -2.17 4.01
CA ILE A 80 -36.34 -1.53 2.83
C ILE A 80 -34.81 -1.73 2.84
N ASP A 81 -34.28 -2.31 1.73
CA ASP A 81 -32.87 -2.48 1.51
C ASP A 81 -32.30 -1.31 0.69
N TYR A 82 -31.30 -0.62 1.24
CA TYR A 82 -30.55 0.43 0.57
C TYR A 82 -29.19 -0.14 0.17
N THR A 83 -28.98 -0.31 -1.14
CA THR A 83 -27.67 -0.72 -1.68
C THR A 83 -26.87 0.52 -2.07
N ARG A 84 -25.68 0.65 -1.54
CA ARG A 84 -24.70 1.68 -1.89
C ARG A 84 -23.61 1.08 -2.75
N GLU A 85 -23.31 1.73 -3.88
CA GLU A 85 -22.24 1.35 -4.78
C GLU A 85 -20.88 1.39 -4.06
N GLY A 86 -20.04 0.39 -4.29
CA GLY A 86 -18.68 0.34 -3.79
C GLY A 86 -17.75 1.39 -4.41
N PHE A 87 -16.47 1.34 -4.08
CA PHE A 87 -15.45 2.23 -4.64
C PHE A 87 -14.37 1.45 -5.38
N ASP A 88 -13.96 1.97 -6.52
CA ASP A 88 -12.66 1.68 -7.10
C ASP A 88 -11.62 2.57 -6.42
N GLU A 89 -10.67 1.94 -5.74
CA GLU A 89 -9.56 2.59 -5.05
C GLU A 89 -8.27 2.43 -5.85
N LYS A 90 -7.50 3.53 -5.97
CA LYS A 90 -6.13 3.52 -6.46
C LYS A 90 -5.26 4.31 -5.51
N ALA A 91 -4.29 3.64 -4.91
CA ALA A 91 -3.36 4.23 -3.96
C ALA A 91 -1.93 4.16 -4.46
N TYR A 92 -1.16 5.21 -4.22
CA TYR A 92 0.28 5.24 -4.46
C TYR A 92 0.98 6.06 -3.39
N GLY A 93 2.17 5.66 -3.03
CA GLY A 93 2.90 6.33 -1.95
C GLY A 93 4.26 5.72 -1.71
N VAL A 94 4.80 6.04 -0.54
CA VAL A 94 6.09 5.56 -0.08
C VAL A 94 5.97 5.11 1.37
N ASN A 95 6.45 3.91 1.66
CA ASN A 95 6.59 3.36 3.00
C ASN A 95 8.05 3.42 3.45
N ALA A 96 8.25 3.69 4.72
CA ALA A 96 9.52 3.55 5.42
C ALA A 96 9.42 2.34 6.35
N MET A 97 10.33 1.40 6.25
CA MET A 97 10.29 0.13 6.98
C MET A 97 11.57 -0.09 7.77
N LEU A 98 11.42 -0.66 8.98
CA LEU A 98 12.53 -1.18 9.77
C LEU A 98 12.50 -2.72 9.68
N THR A 99 13.49 -3.30 9.01
CA THR A 99 13.58 -4.75 8.79
C THR A 99 14.43 -5.38 9.90
N LEU A 100 13.80 -6.20 10.72
CA LEU A 100 14.42 -6.88 11.85
C LEU A 100 14.42 -8.40 11.62
N GLY A 101 15.51 -9.07 11.95
CA GLY A 101 15.64 -10.51 11.85
C GLY A 101 16.60 -10.94 10.74
N GLY A 102 16.55 -12.23 10.41
CA GLY A 102 17.42 -12.91 9.44
C GLY A 102 16.60 -13.63 8.38
N PRO A 103 16.64 -15.00 8.30
CA PRO A 103 15.85 -15.77 7.34
C PRO A 103 14.33 -15.55 7.46
N VAL A 104 13.86 -15.26 8.66
CA VAL A 104 12.53 -14.75 8.97
C VAL A 104 12.69 -13.32 9.42
N THR A 105 12.01 -12.42 8.76
CA THR A 105 12.04 -10.98 9.03
C THR A 105 10.72 -10.50 9.59
N PHE A 106 10.78 -9.59 10.55
CA PHE A 106 9.66 -8.80 11.03
C PHE A 106 9.93 -7.33 10.69
N TYR A 107 8.94 -6.63 10.17
CA TYR A 107 9.13 -5.23 9.80
C TYR A 107 7.90 -4.38 10.08
N PRO A 108 7.96 -3.51 11.09
CA PRO A 108 7.04 -2.40 11.21
C PRO A 108 7.33 -1.38 10.11
N TYR A 109 6.26 -0.74 9.62
CA TYR A 109 6.40 0.31 8.62
C TYR A 109 5.33 1.39 8.78
N ALA A 110 5.65 2.56 8.28
CA ALA A 110 4.74 3.67 8.14
C ALA A 110 4.95 4.33 6.78
N GLY A 111 3.91 4.91 6.23
CA GLY A 111 3.98 5.52 4.92
C GLY A 111 3.01 6.67 4.73
N VAL A 112 3.23 7.39 3.65
CA VAL A 112 2.39 8.48 3.18
C VAL A 112 2.18 8.34 1.67
N GLY A 113 1.00 8.68 1.22
CA GLY A 113 0.63 8.57 -0.18
C GLY A 113 -0.60 9.38 -0.54
N GLN A 114 -1.14 9.04 -1.69
CA GLN A 114 -2.42 9.52 -2.17
C GLN A 114 -3.30 8.34 -2.54
N THR A 115 -4.58 8.45 -2.22
CA THR A 115 -5.61 7.50 -2.60
C THR A 115 -6.69 8.22 -3.39
N SER A 116 -6.98 7.73 -4.57
CA SER A 116 -8.12 8.14 -5.39
C SER A 116 -9.25 7.15 -5.17
N LEU A 117 -10.42 7.67 -4.79
CA LEU A 117 -11.65 6.91 -4.63
C LEU A 117 -12.61 7.29 -5.73
N LYS A 118 -13.11 6.30 -6.46
CA LYS A 118 -14.00 6.52 -7.59
C LYS A 118 -15.24 5.64 -7.50
N ARG A 119 -16.40 6.27 -7.68
CA ARG A 119 -17.69 5.62 -7.94
C ARG A 119 -18.53 6.51 -8.84
N THR A 120 -19.71 6.08 -9.25
CA THR A 120 -20.61 6.88 -10.07
C THR A 120 -20.89 8.25 -9.44
N GLY A 121 -20.50 9.32 -10.14
CA GLY A 121 -20.68 10.72 -9.69
C GLY A 121 -19.67 11.21 -8.65
N PHE A 122 -18.64 10.41 -8.32
CA PHE A 122 -17.60 10.78 -7.35
C PHE A 122 -16.22 10.31 -7.84
N ASP A 123 -15.25 11.22 -7.94
CA ASP A 123 -13.86 10.94 -8.34
C ASP A 123 -12.94 11.95 -7.65
N ASP A 124 -12.48 11.62 -6.45
CA ASP A 124 -11.64 12.49 -5.64
C ASP A 124 -10.36 11.78 -5.17
N SER A 125 -9.33 12.58 -4.88
CA SER A 125 -8.03 12.11 -4.41
C SER A 125 -7.67 12.74 -3.08
N PHE A 126 -7.24 11.91 -2.15
CA PHE A 126 -7.01 12.25 -0.76
C PHE A 126 -5.60 11.89 -0.32
N THR A 127 -5.09 12.60 0.68
CA THR A 127 -3.86 12.20 1.36
C THR A 127 -4.11 10.97 2.22
N THR A 128 -3.15 10.04 2.18
CA THR A 128 -3.25 8.76 2.90
C THR A 128 -2.03 8.54 3.77
N PHE A 129 -2.28 8.03 4.98
CA PHE A 129 -1.25 7.54 5.89
C PHE A 129 -1.42 6.04 6.10
N ASN A 130 -0.31 5.30 6.02
CA ASN A 130 -0.26 3.86 6.21
C ASN A 130 0.56 3.53 7.45
N PHE A 131 0.07 2.58 8.26
CA PHE A 131 0.79 2.00 9.39
C PHE A 131 0.60 0.50 9.33
N GLY A 132 1.69 -0.24 9.36
CA GLY A 132 1.58 -1.68 9.21
C GLY A 132 2.71 -2.46 9.83
N LEU A 133 2.46 -3.76 9.88
CA LEU A 133 3.42 -4.78 10.31
C LEU A 133 3.51 -5.84 9.23
N GLY A 134 4.70 -6.34 8.99
CA GLY A 134 4.92 -7.42 8.04
C GLY A 134 5.82 -8.50 8.58
N LEU A 135 5.59 -9.70 8.06
CA LEU A 135 6.47 -10.86 8.20
C LEU A 135 7.00 -11.22 6.81
N GLY A 136 8.28 -11.56 6.74
CA GLY A 136 8.92 -12.00 5.51
C GLY A 136 9.73 -13.26 5.73
N ILE A 137 9.79 -14.09 4.69
CA ILE A 137 10.72 -15.22 4.61
C ILE A 137 11.45 -15.17 3.28
N SER A 138 12.71 -15.60 3.27
CA SER A 138 13.52 -15.66 2.04
C SER A 138 13.84 -17.13 1.71
N PRO A 139 12.93 -17.82 0.98
CA PRO A 139 13.07 -19.24 0.67
C PRO A 139 14.21 -19.51 -0.34
N ALA A 140 14.64 -18.49 -1.06
CA ALA A 140 15.75 -18.57 -2.02
C ALA A 140 16.54 -17.25 -2.06
N PRO A 141 17.80 -17.27 -2.52
CA PRO A 141 18.53 -16.05 -2.78
C PRO A 141 17.72 -15.13 -3.72
N LYS A 142 17.59 -13.86 -3.38
CA LYS A 142 16.85 -12.84 -4.13
C LYS A 142 15.32 -12.94 -4.08
N LEU A 143 14.71 -14.01 -3.58
CA LEU A 143 13.27 -14.15 -3.47
C LEU A 143 12.83 -14.00 -2.02
N SER A 144 11.90 -13.12 -1.77
CA SER A 144 11.26 -12.95 -0.46
C SER A 144 9.75 -13.02 -0.59
N LEU A 145 9.11 -13.76 0.33
CA LEU A 145 7.66 -13.83 0.46
C LEU A 145 7.25 -13.01 1.68
N HIS A 146 6.10 -12.36 1.60
CA HIS A 146 5.65 -11.41 2.61
C HIS A 146 4.18 -11.63 2.98
N LEU A 147 3.89 -11.50 4.26
CA LEU A 147 2.54 -11.33 4.80
C LEU A 147 2.50 -9.99 5.50
N ARG A 148 1.50 -9.13 5.22
CA ARG A 148 1.36 -7.81 5.82
C ARG A 148 -0.05 -7.56 6.33
N GLY A 149 -0.13 -6.89 7.48
CA GLY A 149 -1.31 -6.22 7.97
C GLY A 149 -1.07 -4.72 8.01
N GLU A 150 -2.01 -3.93 7.51
CA GLU A 150 -1.89 -2.48 7.38
C GLU A 150 -3.17 -1.80 7.80
N LEU A 151 -3.06 -0.69 8.50
CA LEU A 151 -4.12 0.29 8.68
C LEU A 151 -3.84 1.47 7.75
N GLN A 152 -4.72 1.67 6.79
CA GLN A 152 -4.69 2.79 5.87
C GLN A 152 -5.71 3.83 6.32
N THR A 153 -5.28 5.09 6.48
CA THR A 153 -6.12 6.22 6.85
C THR A 153 -6.14 7.22 5.70
N VAL A 154 -7.27 7.36 5.06
CA VAL A 154 -7.53 8.32 3.99
C VAL A 154 -8.15 9.56 4.62
N VAL A 155 -7.47 10.71 4.50
CA VAL A 155 -7.89 11.98 5.11
C VAL A 155 -8.72 12.78 4.11
N ASP A 156 -10.00 12.96 4.42
CA ASP A 156 -10.97 13.71 3.62
C ASP A 156 -11.44 14.93 4.45
N GLY A 157 -10.68 16.02 4.38
CA GLY A 157 -10.99 17.26 5.10
C GLY A 157 -11.15 17.03 6.62
N GLU A 158 -12.37 17.19 7.13
CA GLU A 158 -12.72 16.98 8.54
C GLU A 158 -13.02 15.52 8.88
N ALA A 159 -13.18 14.65 7.86
CA ALA A 159 -13.45 13.22 8.03
C ALA A 159 -12.22 12.38 7.69
N SER A 160 -12.22 11.13 8.12
CA SER A 160 -11.21 10.16 7.70
C SER A 160 -11.86 8.81 7.45
N ARG A 161 -11.44 8.15 6.35
CA ARG A 161 -11.80 6.77 6.06
C ARG A 161 -10.64 5.86 6.47
N LYS A 162 -10.97 4.73 7.08
CA LYS A 162 -9.96 3.78 7.57
C LYS A 162 -10.20 2.42 6.95
N PHE A 163 -9.14 1.83 6.41
CA PHE A 163 -9.17 0.49 5.82
C PHE A 163 -8.12 -0.39 6.50
N GLY A 164 -8.52 -1.59 6.85
CA GLY A 164 -7.62 -2.65 7.29
C GLY A 164 -7.25 -3.51 6.08
N ASN A 165 -5.98 -3.51 5.70
CA ASN A 165 -5.49 -4.26 4.56
C ASN A 165 -4.71 -5.48 5.04
N VAL A 166 -5.02 -6.66 4.49
CA VAL A 166 -4.22 -7.87 4.69
C VAL A 166 -3.75 -8.35 3.33
N THR A 167 -2.43 -8.44 3.15
CA THR A 167 -1.82 -8.77 1.86
C THR A 167 -0.75 -9.85 1.97
N VAL A 168 -0.68 -10.69 0.97
CA VAL A 168 0.43 -11.60 0.70
C VAL A 168 1.15 -11.14 -0.57
N GLY A 169 2.45 -11.35 -0.65
CA GLY A 169 3.19 -10.92 -1.80
C GLY A 169 4.57 -11.55 -1.91
N ALA A 170 5.20 -11.33 -3.04
CA ALA A 170 6.56 -11.73 -3.30
C ALA A 170 7.38 -10.55 -3.81
N SER A 171 8.66 -10.51 -3.50
CA SER A 171 9.60 -9.57 -4.06
C SER A 171 10.88 -10.27 -4.52
N TYR A 172 11.47 -9.76 -5.58
CA TYR A 172 12.69 -10.25 -6.16
C TYR A 172 13.75 -9.14 -6.13
N ALA A 173 14.92 -9.44 -5.54
CA ALA A 173 16.04 -8.52 -5.49
C ALA A 173 16.72 -8.46 -6.86
N LEU A 174 16.67 -7.30 -7.51
CA LEU A 174 17.31 -7.06 -8.82
C LEU A 174 18.82 -6.98 -8.65
N PHE A 175 19.26 -6.21 -7.65
CA PHE A 175 20.67 -6.18 -7.24
C PHE A 175 20.76 -6.02 -5.71
N SER A 176 21.83 -6.56 -5.13
CA SER A 176 22.22 -6.34 -3.75
C SER A 176 23.72 -6.16 -3.70
N MET A 177 24.19 -5.14 -3.01
CA MET A 177 25.59 -4.98 -2.70
C MET A 177 25.92 -5.72 -1.42
N PRO A 178 27.06 -6.35 -1.33
CA PRO A 178 27.51 -7.04 -0.14
C PRO A 178 27.73 -6.10 1.05
#